data_f1ee825aa845e5e858bf7a749b0720cd
#
_entry.id   f1ee825aa845e5e858bf7a749b0720cd
#
_cell.length_a   1.000
_cell.length_b   1.000
_cell.length_c   1.000
_cell.angle_alpha   90.00
_cell.angle_beta   90.00
_cell.angle_gamma   90.00
#
_symmetry.space_group_name_H-M   'P 1'
#
loop_
_entity.id
_entity.type
_entity.pdbx_description
1 polymer ?
#
loop_
_entity_poly.entity_id
_entity_poly.type
_entity_poly.pdbx_seq_one_letter_code
_entity_poly.pdbx_strand_id
1 'polypeptide(L)'
;MSDLKEDNPSRKGAGFAIDVLKLVSGTTFAQLVAILAAPILTRLYAPEIFGIVALFTSLTGIAGTIACLRYELAVMLPEHDEEAANLLGISLGFVFLITLLSIPLIWWTKEPLLRWLNAPYLASYLWLIPLSLLINGIFLALNYWNSRTRHFGRLSIARVTSALTTTPSTIGLGFAGYATAGSMIGATIAGQAVATTVLGGQIWRDDRDIFLKAIRWREMRKGIVRHKKFPLLSTWSALMNTVSVQLPPLLLACFFSSTVVGFYALGHRLLSMPMSLIGGAIGQVFFQRAAVAKIQG
;
A
#
# COMPACT_ATOMS: atom_id res chain seq x y z
N MET A 1 -2.88 50.34 -3.81
CA MET A 1 -3.15 49.89 -2.42
C MET A 1 -3.60 48.47 -2.55
N SER A 2 -2.67 47.56 -2.41
CA SER A 2 -2.80 46.09 -2.65
C SER A 2 -3.16 45.42 -1.34
N ASP A 3 -4.31 44.74 -1.32
CA ASP A 3 -4.73 43.87 -0.25
C ASP A 3 -3.72 42.72 -0.07
N LEU A 4 -2.80 42.89 0.85
CA LEU A 4 -2.05 41.77 1.45
C LEU A 4 -3.05 41.00 2.33
N LYS A 5 -3.67 39.94 1.77
CA LYS A 5 -4.37 38.96 2.57
C LYS A 5 -3.36 38.38 3.55
N GLU A 6 -3.41 38.83 4.79
CA GLU A 6 -2.70 38.19 5.92
C GLU A 6 -3.08 36.73 6.01
N ASP A 7 -2.12 35.92 5.69
CA ASP A 7 -2.19 34.45 5.68
C ASP A 7 -2.14 33.97 7.13
N ASN A 8 -3.29 33.96 7.79
CA ASN A 8 -3.44 33.68 9.22
C ASN A 8 -2.98 32.23 9.54
N PRO A 9 -1.88 32.04 10.27
CA PRO A 9 -1.29 30.73 10.57
C PRO A 9 -2.25 29.80 11.32
N SER A 10 -3.22 30.33 12.05
CA SER A 10 -4.24 29.53 12.74
C SER A 10 -5.23 28.83 11.78
N ARG A 11 -5.52 29.43 10.61
CA ARG A 11 -6.37 28.81 9.58
C ARG A 11 -5.66 27.68 8.85
N LYS A 12 -4.35 27.80 8.63
CA LYS A 12 -3.54 26.71 8.03
C LYS A 12 -3.45 25.50 8.97
N GLY A 13 -3.33 25.73 10.28
CA GLY A 13 -3.33 24.66 11.29
C GLY A 13 -4.67 23.93 11.41
N ALA A 14 -5.78 24.68 11.37
CA ALA A 14 -7.11 24.08 11.42
C ALA A 14 -7.43 23.24 10.18
N GLY A 15 -7.03 23.69 8.98
CA GLY A 15 -7.19 22.94 7.74
C GLY A 15 -6.41 21.61 7.77
N PHE A 16 -5.15 21.64 8.20
CA PHE A 16 -4.33 20.45 8.34
C PHE A 16 -4.93 19.44 9.33
N ALA A 17 -5.39 19.88 10.50
CA ALA A 17 -6.02 19.02 11.49
C ALA A 17 -7.28 18.33 10.94
N ILE A 18 -8.13 19.06 10.20
CA ILE A 18 -9.32 18.50 9.53
C ILE A 18 -8.93 17.44 8.50
N ASP A 19 -7.90 17.68 7.71
CA ASP A 19 -7.46 16.74 6.69
C ASP A 19 -6.84 15.48 7.28
N VAL A 20 -6.07 15.61 8.35
CA VAL A 20 -5.58 14.46 9.13
C VAL A 20 -6.74 13.68 9.73
N LEU A 21 -7.74 14.37 10.28
CA LEU A 21 -8.92 13.71 10.86
C LEU A 21 -9.71 12.92 9.81
N LYS A 22 -9.86 13.45 8.59
CA LYS A 22 -10.49 12.74 7.47
C LYS A 22 -9.72 11.47 7.10
N LEU A 23 -8.39 11.54 7.03
CA LEU A 23 -7.57 10.37 6.73
C LEU A 23 -7.66 9.29 7.81
N VAL A 24 -7.59 9.72 9.08
CA VAL A 24 -7.70 8.82 10.24
C VAL A 24 -9.07 8.18 10.28
N SER A 25 -10.15 8.95 10.12
CA SER A 25 -11.51 8.41 10.14
C SER A 25 -11.75 7.34 9.08
N GLY A 26 -11.29 7.57 7.84
CA GLY A 26 -11.41 6.56 6.77
C GLY A 26 -10.57 5.32 7.02
N THR A 27 -9.37 5.47 7.57
CA THR A 27 -8.52 4.33 7.93
C THR A 27 -9.12 3.54 9.10
N THR A 28 -9.60 4.23 10.14
CA THR A 28 -10.27 3.61 11.29
C THR A 28 -11.53 2.88 10.86
N PHE A 29 -12.35 3.48 9.99
CA PHE A 29 -13.54 2.81 9.45
C PHE A 29 -13.18 1.53 8.70
N ALA A 30 -12.18 1.56 7.82
CA ALA A 30 -11.71 0.39 7.09
C ALA A 30 -11.21 -0.72 8.04
N GLN A 31 -10.51 -0.35 9.11
CA GLN A 31 -10.05 -1.29 10.14
C GLN A 31 -11.22 -1.88 10.96
N LEU A 32 -12.19 -1.06 11.35
CA LEU A 32 -13.38 -1.54 12.06
C LEU A 32 -14.17 -2.54 11.22
N VAL A 33 -14.37 -2.28 9.93
CA VAL A 33 -15.00 -3.23 9.02
C VAL A 33 -14.24 -4.56 8.99
N ALA A 34 -12.91 -4.53 8.93
CA ALA A 34 -12.08 -5.72 8.92
C ALA A 34 -12.11 -6.50 10.25
N ILE A 35 -12.19 -5.80 11.40
CA ILE A 35 -12.32 -6.41 12.73
C ILE A 35 -13.67 -7.10 12.88
N LEU A 36 -14.76 -6.40 12.54
CA LEU A 36 -16.11 -6.94 12.61
C LEU A 36 -16.33 -8.13 11.67
N ALA A 37 -15.65 -8.14 10.54
CA ALA A 37 -15.70 -9.25 9.59
C ALA A 37 -14.86 -10.47 10.04
N ALA A 38 -13.86 -10.30 10.91
CA ALA A 38 -12.94 -11.37 11.26
C ALA A 38 -13.64 -12.62 11.84
N PRO A 39 -14.62 -12.53 12.78
CA PRO A 39 -15.32 -13.71 13.28
C PRO A 39 -16.13 -14.46 12.20
N ILE A 40 -16.67 -13.72 11.24
CA ILE A 40 -17.41 -14.30 10.11
C ILE A 40 -16.44 -15.03 9.19
N LEU A 41 -15.34 -14.39 8.82
CA LEU A 41 -14.33 -14.95 7.94
C LEU A 41 -13.66 -16.20 8.52
N THR A 42 -13.40 -16.25 9.84
CA THR A 42 -12.82 -17.41 10.49
C THR A 42 -13.76 -18.62 10.59
N ARG A 43 -15.08 -18.40 10.46
CA ARG A 43 -16.07 -19.48 10.36
C ARG A 43 -16.24 -19.98 8.92
N LEU A 44 -16.06 -19.10 7.95
CA LEU A 44 -16.24 -19.42 6.52
C LEU A 44 -15.00 -20.05 5.88
N TYR A 45 -13.82 -19.64 6.31
CA TYR A 45 -12.55 -20.04 5.70
C TYR A 45 -11.70 -20.84 6.69
N ALA A 46 -11.19 -21.99 6.25
CA ALA A 46 -10.30 -22.81 7.05
C ALA A 46 -8.94 -22.09 7.31
N PRO A 47 -8.26 -22.37 8.43
CA PRO A 47 -6.96 -21.77 8.76
C PRO A 47 -5.91 -21.91 7.66
N GLU A 48 -5.91 -23.02 6.95
CA GLU A 48 -5.00 -23.26 5.83
C GLU A 48 -5.12 -22.20 4.72
N ILE A 49 -6.35 -21.75 4.44
CA ILE A 49 -6.63 -20.71 3.44
C ILE A 49 -5.98 -19.40 3.84
N PHE A 50 -6.09 -19.01 5.12
CA PHE A 50 -5.41 -17.83 5.65
C PHE A 50 -3.88 -17.96 5.53
N GLY A 51 -3.34 -19.17 5.68
CA GLY A 51 -1.92 -19.45 5.49
C GLY A 51 -1.46 -19.21 4.06
N ILE A 52 -2.20 -19.72 3.07
CA ILE A 52 -1.90 -19.49 1.65
C ILE A 52 -1.98 -18.00 1.30
N VAL A 53 -3.01 -17.30 1.80
CA VAL A 53 -3.16 -15.86 1.61
C VAL A 53 -2.02 -15.08 2.27
N ALA A 54 -1.58 -15.48 3.47
CA ALA A 54 -0.45 -14.86 4.16
C ALA A 54 0.86 -15.04 3.39
N LEU A 55 1.13 -16.23 2.85
CA LEU A 55 2.30 -16.47 2.00
C LEU A 55 2.26 -15.63 0.73
N PHE A 56 1.12 -15.60 0.05
CA PHE A 56 0.91 -14.74 -1.12
C PHE A 56 1.17 -13.26 -0.79
N THR A 57 0.63 -12.78 0.33
CA THR A 57 0.79 -11.40 0.79
C THR A 57 2.23 -11.10 1.17
N SER A 58 2.94 -12.06 1.79
CA SER A 58 4.37 -11.91 2.12
C SER A 58 5.22 -11.77 0.86
N LEU A 59 5.01 -12.61 -0.14
CA LEU A 59 5.74 -12.53 -1.41
C LEU A 59 5.44 -11.24 -2.16
N THR A 60 4.16 -10.85 -2.25
CA THR A 60 3.76 -9.59 -2.90
C THR A 60 4.24 -8.37 -2.13
N GLY A 61 4.31 -8.43 -0.80
CA GLY A 61 4.84 -7.37 0.04
C GLY A 61 6.34 -7.14 -0.19
N ILE A 62 7.13 -8.21 -0.25
CA ILE A 62 8.57 -8.15 -0.56
C ILE A 62 8.78 -7.57 -1.96
N ALA A 63 8.09 -8.11 -2.98
CA ALA A 63 8.17 -7.62 -4.35
C ALA A 63 7.68 -6.17 -4.47
N GLY A 64 6.62 -5.80 -3.75
CA GLY A 64 6.05 -4.46 -3.73
C GLY A 64 7.00 -3.39 -3.21
N THR A 65 7.94 -3.75 -2.31
CA THR A 65 8.93 -2.81 -1.77
C THR A 65 9.87 -2.27 -2.86
N ILE A 66 10.13 -3.05 -3.90
CA ILE A 66 10.99 -2.65 -5.02
C ILE A 66 10.21 -2.13 -6.23
N ALA A 67 8.88 -2.16 -6.21
CA ALA A 67 8.04 -1.84 -7.36
C ALA A 67 8.32 -0.44 -7.95
N CYS A 68 8.46 0.59 -7.12
CA CYS A 68 8.77 1.96 -7.53
C CYS A 68 10.26 2.29 -7.42
N LEU A 69 11.14 1.36 -7.02
CA LEU A 69 12.55 1.60 -6.66
C LEU A 69 12.73 2.80 -5.73
N ARG A 70 11.76 3.04 -4.85
CA ARG A 70 11.73 4.15 -3.87
C ARG A 70 11.72 5.56 -4.49
N TYR A 71 11.50 5.70 -5.80
CA TYR A 71 11.32 7.01 -6.42
C TYR A 71 10.04 7.71 -5.96
N GLU A 72 9.05 6.97 -5.48
CA GLU A 72 7.84 7.53 -4.87
C GLU A 72 8.13 8.47 -3.69
N LEU A 73 9.20 8.20 -2.93
CA LEU A 73 9.66 9.09 -1.85
C LEU A 73 10.20 10.41 -2.40
N ALA A 74 10.86 10.36 -3.55
CA ALA A 74 11.45 11.54 -4.17
C ALA A 74 10.39 12.53 -4.66
N VAL A 75 9.14 12.09 -4.92
CA VAL A 75 8.01 12.95 -5.30
C VAL A 75 7.76 14.06 -4.28
N MET A 76 8.10 13.84 -3.01
CA MET A 76 7.90 14.80 -1.92
C MET A 76 8.96 15.91 -1.87
N LEU A 77 10.10 15.78 -2.57
CA LEU A 77 11.26 16.65 -2.39
C LEU A 77 11.24 17.94 -3.24
N PRO A 78 10.82 17.92 -4.52
CA PRO A 78 10.87 19.11 -5.36
C PRO A 78 9.99 20.24 -4.83
N GLU A 79 10.41 21.48 -5.03
CA GLU A 79 9.59 22.66 -4.72
C GLU A 79 8.44 22.83 -5.72
N HIS A 80 8.69 22.52 -7.01
CA HIS A 80 7.72 22.68 -8.10
C HIS A 80 6.98 21.38 -8.41
N ASP A 81 5.69 21.49 -8.67
CA ASP A 81 4.83 20.34 -8.99
C ASP A 81 5.16 19.69 -10.33
N GLU A 82 5.72 20.47 -11.26
CA GLU A 82 6.17 19.96 -12.56
C GLU A 82 7.32 18.93 -12.42
N GLU A 83 8.29 19.20 -11.55
CA GLU A 83 9.39 18.26 -11.27
C GLU A 83 8.87 17.01 -10.55
N ALA A 84 7.96 17.22 -9.59
CA ALA A 84 7.33 16.11 -8.87
C ALA A 84 6.48 15.22 -9.79
N ALA A 85 5.78 15.79 -10.78
CA ALA A 85 5.03 15.04 -11.78
C ALA A 85 5.94 14.14 -12.65
N ASN A 86 7.14 14.63 -13.01
CA ASN A 86 8.13 13.80 -13.69
C ASN A 86 8.63 12.64 -12.81
N LEU A 87 8.82 12.85 -11.51
CA LEU A 87 9.19 11.79 -10.56
C LEU A 87 8.07 10.77 -10.36
N LEU A 88 6.80 11.21 -10.37
CA LEU A 88 5.66 10.30 -10.40
C LEU A 88 5.68 9.45 -11.68
N GLY A 89 5.92 10.06 -12.84
CA GLY A 89 6.07 9.34 -14.11
C GLY A 89 7.18 8.29 -14.08
N ILE A 90 8.33 8.62 -13.47
CA ILE A 90 9.43 7.67 -13.24
C ILE A 90 8.99 6.52 -12.36
N SER A 91 8.32 6.81 -11.24
CA SER A 91 7.82 5.79 -10.30
C SER A 91 6.88 4.81 -11.00
N LEU A 92 5.91 5.33 -11.77
CA LEU A 92 4.99 4.51 -12.57
C LEU A 92 5.72 3.70 -13.64
N GLY A 93 6.72 4.28 -14.32
CA GLY A 93 7.56 3.58 -15.29
C GLY A 93 8.29 2.39 -14.67
N PHE A 94 8.85 2.55 -13.46
CA PHE A 94 9.48 1.45 -12.74
C PHE A 94 8.47 0.41 -12.28
N VAL A 95 7.27 0.78 -11.85
CA VAL A 95 6.20 -0.18 -11.54
C VAL A 95 5.92 -1.08 -12.74
N PHE A 96 5.74 -0.52 -13.92
CA PHE A 96 5.52 -1.31 -15.14
C PHE A 96 6.72 -2.20 -15.48
N LEU A 97 7.94 -1.68 -15.39
CA LEU A 97 9.16 -2.42 -15.67
C LEU A 97 9.33 -3.60 -14.71
N ILE A 98 9.22 -3.37 -13.41
CA ILE A 98 9.37 -4.42 -12.37
C ILE A 98 8.25 -5.45 -12.47
N THR A 99 7.02 -5.02 -12.76
CA THR A 99 5.90 -5.93 -13.02
C THR A 99 6.20 -6.83 -14.23
N LEU A 100 6.69 -6.27 -15.32
CA LEU A 100 7.04 -7.04 -16.52
C LEU A 100 8.18 -8.03 -16.23
N LEU A 101 9.21 -7.61 -15.50
CA LEU A 101 10.32 -8.47 -15.10
C LEU A 101 9.92 -9.55 -14.10
N SER A 102 8.88 -9.33 -13.31
CA SER A 102 8.37 -10.34 -12.36
C SER A 102 7.75 -11.55 -13.06
N ILE A 103 7.24 -11.41 -14.29
CA ILE A 103 6.62 -12.50 -15.05
C ILE A 103 7.63 -13.62 -15.35
N PRO A 104 8.74 -13.38 -16.07
CA PRO A 104 9.75 -14.42 -16.33
C PRO A 104 10.44 -14.87 -15.05
N LEU A 105 10.61 -13.99 -14.05
CA LEU A 105 11.18 -14.36 -12.76
C LEU A 105 10.32 -15.41 -12.06
N ILE A 106 9.02 -15.24 -11.99
CA ILE A 106 8.08 -16.19 -11.40
C ILE A 106 8.12 -17.50 -12.19
N TRP A 107 8.12 -17.43 -13.51
CA TRP A 107 8.15 -18.62 -14.35
C TRP A 107 9.39 -19.48 -14.08
N TRP A 108 10.54 -18.86 -13.87
CA TRP A 108 11.80 -19.55 -13.59
C TRP A 108 11.92 -20.02 -12.14
N THR A 109 11.45 -19.21 -11.17
CA THR A 109 11.63 -19.50 -9.75
C THR A 109 10.46 -20.27 -9.11
N LYS A 110 9.36 -20.50 -9.84
CA LYS A 110 8.14 -21.13 -9.33
C LYS A 110 8.43 -22.46 -8.62
N GLU A 111 9.09 -23.40 -9.30
CA GLU A 111 9.33 -24.75 -8.77
C GLU A 111 10.22 -24.76 -7.52
N PRO A 112 11.42 -24.13 -7.51
CA PRO A 112 12.25 -24.09 -6.32
C PRO A 112 11.56 -23.34 -5.17
N LEU A 113 10.82 -22.26 -5.44
CA LEU A 113 10.10 -21.50 -4.43
C LEU A 113 9.03 -22.35 -3.73
N LEU A 114 8.22 -23.08 -4.50
CA LEU A 114 7.16 -23.95 -3.97
C LEU A 114 7.72 -25.11 -3.14
N ARG A 115 8.84 -25.70 -3.56
CA ARG A 115 9.52 -26.75 -2.80
C ARG A 115 10.07 -26.18 -1.49
N TRP A 116 10.71 -25.02 -1.54
CA TRP A 116 11.27 -24.36 -0.36
C TRP A 116 10.21 -23.97 0.66
N LEU A 117 9.08 -23.43 0.21
CA LEU A 117 7.96 -23.03 1.08
C LEU A 117 7.08 -24.21 1.51
N ASN A 118 7.30 -25.43 1.01
CA ASN A 118 6.42 -26.58 1.24
C ASN A 118 4.92 -26.25 1.01
N ALA A 119 4.64 -25.42 0.00
CA ALA A 119 3.32 -24.87 -0.27
C ALA A 119 2.89 -25.09 -1.74
N PRO A 120 2.65 -26.34 -2.19
CA PRO A 120 2.29 -26.63 -3.58
C PRO A 120 0.99 -25.93 -4.02
N TYR A 121 0.04 -25.72 -3.11
CA TYR A 121 -1.22 -25.03 -3.38
C TYR A 121 -1.05 -23.58 -3.76
N LEU A 122 0.09 -22.94 -3.42
CA LEU A 122 0.39 -21.57 -3.80
C LEU A 122 0.66 -21.44 -5.32
N ALA A 123 0.98 -22.54 -6.01
CA ALA A 123 1.34 -22.55 -7.43
C ALA A 123 0.33 -21.85 -8.34
N SER A 124 -0.96 -22.06 -8.08
CA SER A 124 -2.06 -21.48 -8.87
C SER A 124 -2.19 -19.96 -8.69
N TYR A 125 -1.67 -19.42 -7.57
CA TYR A 125 -1.83 -18.01 -7.22
C TYR A 125 -0.59 -17.17 -7.53
N LEU A 126 0.58 -17.78 -7.78
CA LEU A 126 1.80 -17.04 -8.09
C LEU A 126 1.64 -16.13 -9.32
N TRP A 127 0.82 -16.53 -10.29
CA TRP A 127 0.53 -15.72 -11.48
C TRP A 127 -0.28 -14.45 -11.20
N LEU A 128 -0.87 -14.32 -10.02
CA LEU A 128 -1.53 -13.11 -9.57
C LEU A 128 -0.55 -12.09 -8.95
N ILE A 129 0.70 -12.49 -8.67
CA ILE A 129 1.71 -11.59 -8.10
C ILE A 129 2.00 -10.39 -9.02
N PRO A 130 2.25 -10.55 -10.34
CA PRO A 130 2.48 -9.39 -11.21
C PRO A 130 1.30 -8.41 -11.22
N LEU A 131 0.07 -8.92 -11.25
CA LEU A 131 -1.13 -8.08 -11.19
C LEU A 131 -1.24 -7.33 -9.86
N SER A 132 -1.00 -8.02 -8.75
CA SER A 132 -0.98 -7.39 -7.42
C SER A 132 0.12 -6.35 -7.32
N LEU A 133 1.30 -6.64 -7.85
CA LEU A 133 2.46 -5.74 -7.86
C LEU A 133 2.15 -4.46 -8.66
N LEU A 134 1.54 -4.61 -9.84
CA LEU A 134 1.12 -3.48 -10.67
C LEU A 134 0.14 -2.57 -9.93
N ILE A 135 -0.94 -3.14 -9.41
CA ILE A 135 -2.01 -2.37 -8.75
C ILE A 135 -1.49 -1.70 -7.48
N ASN A 136 -0.75 -2.44 -6.63
CA ASN A 136 -0.19 -1.89 -5.40
C ASN A 136 0.90 -0.85 -5.67
N GLY A 137 1.75 -1.05 -6.68
CA GLY A 137 2.79 -0.10 -7.07
C GLY A 137 2.20 1.21 -7.59
N ILE A 138 1.17 1.14 -8.45
CA ILE A 138 0.44 2.33 -8.91
C ILE A 138 -0.20 3.05 -7.72
N PHE A 139 -0.91 2.32 -6.85
CA PHE A 139 -1.51 2.92 -5.66
C PHE A 139 -0.48 3.62 -4.78
N LEU A 140 0.68 3.00 -4.56
CA LEU A 140 1.77 3.57 -3.77
C LEU A 140 2.28 4.89 -4.37
N ALA A 141 2.55 4.93 -5.66
CA ALA A 141 3.01 6.13 -6.37
C ALA A 141 1.96 7.26 -6.28
N LEU A 142 0.68 6.95 -6.54
CA LEU A 142 -0.43 7.90 -6.43
C LEU A 142 -0.66 8.39 -5.00
N ASN A 143 -0.45 7.53 -4.00
CA ASN A 143 -0.55 7.90 -2.59
C ASN A 143 0.50 8.97 -2.21
N TYR A 144 1.74 8.84 -2.67
CA TYR A 144 2.77 9.85 -2.43
C TYR A 144 2.47 11.17 -3.14
N TRP A 145 1.96 11.15 -4.38
CA TRP A 145 1.46 12.34 -5.06
C TRP A 145 0.34 13.02 -4.27
N ASN A 146 -0.64 12.24 -3.84
CA ASN A 146 -1.78 12.74 -3.06
C ASN A 146 -1.35 13.31 -1.69
N SER A 147 -0.34 12.71 -1.05
CA SER A 147 0.25 13.21 0.19
C SER A 147 0.98 14.54 -0.02
N ARG A 148 1.68 14.72 -1.15
CA ARG A 148 2.30 15.97 -1.54
C ARG A 148 1.27 17.08 -1.72
N THR A 149 0.19 16.82 -2.45
CA THR A 149 -0.89 17.80 -2.70
C THR A 149 -1.83 17.99 -1.51
N ARG A 150 -1.60 17.25 -0.39
CA ARG A 150 -2.36 17.32 0.87
C ARG A 150 -3.87 17.04 0.72
N HIS A 151 -4.29 16.31 -0.30
CA HIS A 151 -5.69 15.94 -0.50
C HIS A 151 -6.05 14.63 0.23
N PHE A 152 -5.88 14.59 1.56
CA PHE A 152 -6.08 13.39 2.38
C PHE A 152 -7.49 12.80 2.32
N GLY A 153 -8.49 13.61 1.97
CA GLY A 153 -9.86 13.13 1.74
C GLY A 153 -9.96 12.12 0.59
N ARG A 154 -9.20 12.31 -0.50
CA ARG A 154 -9.14 11.35 -1.63
C ARG A 154 -8.64 9.99 -1.17
N LEU A 155 -7.58 9.98 -0.35
CA LEU A 155 -7.01 8.74 0.18
C LEU A 155 -7.97 8.04 1.15
N SER A 156 -8.70 8.80 1.98
CA SER A 156 -9.75 8.27 2.86
C SER A 156 -10.82 7.55 2.05
N ILE A 157 -11.35 8.17 1.00
CA ILE A 157 -12.36 7.57 0.11
C ILE A 157 -11.81 6.30 -0.54
N ALA A 158 -10.59 6.32 -1.06
CA ALA A 158 -9.96 5.15 -1.68
C ALA A 158 -9.82 3.97 -0.69
N ARG A 159 -9.45 4.22 0.57
CA ARG A 159 -9.36 3.18 1.61
C ARG A 159 -10.72 2.63 2.02
N VAL A 160 -11.72 3.48 2.16
CA VAL A 160 -13.09 3.05 2.48
C VAL A 160 -13.67 2.21 1.34
N THR A 161 -13.52 2.66 0.09
CA THR A 161 -14.00 1.89 -1.07
C THR A 161 -13.27 0.55 -1.20
N SER A 162 -11.97 0.48 -0.92
CA SER A 162 -11.23 -0.79 -0.86
C SER A 162 -11.82 -1.74 0.17
N ALA A 163 -12.04 -1.27 1.40
CA ALA A 163 -12.59 -2.08 2.48
C ALA A 163 -14.01 -2.58 2.18
N LEU A 164 -14.86 -1.69 1.63
CA LEU A 164 -16.23 -2.01 1.22
C LEU A 164 -16.30 -2.93 -0.02
N THR A 165 -15.23 -3.01 -0.81
CA THR A 165 -15.14 -3.97 -1.91
C THR A 165 -14.58 -5.30 -1.41
N THR A 166 -13.45 -5.29 -0.71
CA THR A 166 -12.74 -6.50 -0.27
C THR A 166 -13.58 -7.33 0.70
N THR A 167 -14.09 -6.70 1.78
CA THR A 167 -14.74 -7.43 2.88
C THR A 167 -16.06 -8.07 2.45
N PRO A 168 -17.02 -7.34 1.84
CA PRO A 168 -18.25 -7.95 1.39
C PRO A 168 -18.03 -8.99 0.28
N SER A 169 -17.08 -8.76 -0.65
CA SER A 169 -16.77 -9.74 -1.69
C SER A 169 -16.21 -11.04 -1.10
N THR A 170 -15.31 -10.95 -0.11
CA THR A 170 -14.79 -12.13 0.56
C THR A 170 -15.89 -12.88 1.32
N ILE A 171 -16.73 -12.18 2.07
CA ILE A 171 -17.85 -12.78 2.80
C ILE A 171 -18.85 -13.39 1.82
N GLY A 172 -19.25 -12.67 0.77
CA GLY A 172 -20.22 -13.13 -0.24
C GLY A 172 -19.73 -14.38 -0.97
N LEU A 173 -18.47 -14.42 -1.39
CA LEU A 173 -17.88 -15.61 -2.03
C LEU A 173 -17.81 -16.79 -1.07
N GLY A 174 -17.51 -16.55 0.22
CA GLY A 174 -17.52 -17.59 1.24
C GLY A 174 -18.90 -18.21 1.43
N PHE A 175 -19.96 -17.40 1.53
CA PHE A 175 -21.35 -17.89 1.64
C PHE A 175 -21.84 -18.57 0.35
N ALA A 176 -21.36 -18.14 -0.81
CA ALA A 176 -21.67 -18.78 -2.09
C ALA A 176 -20.98 -20.14 -2.29
N GLY A 177 -20.23 -20.65 -1.29
CA GLY A 177 -19.53 -21.92 -1.37
C GLY A 177 -18.13 -21.85 -2.01
N TYR A 178 -17.67 -20.66 -2.38
CA TYR A 178 -16.32 -20.44 -2.94
C TYR A 178 -15.30 -20.03 -1.84
N ALA A 179 -15.30 -20.74 -0.70
CA ALA A 179 -14.37 -20.48 0.40
C ALA A 179 -12.96 -21.01 0.08
N THR A 180 -12.26 -20.35 -0.84
CA THR A 180 -10.91 -20.72 -1.32
C THR A 180 -9.91 -19.60 -1.10
N ALA A 181 -8.60 -19.92 -1.16
CA ALA A 181 -7.55 -18.90 -1.13
C ALA A 181 -7.67 -17.93 -2.33
N GLY A 182 -8.09 -18.44 -3.49
CA GLY A 182 -8.32 -17.63 -4.69
C GLY A 182 -9.39 -16.58 -4.52
N SER A 183 -10.50 -16.89 -3.83
CA SER A 183 -11.57 -15.92 -3.55
C SER A 183 -11.08 -14.80 -2.61
N MET A 184 -10.29 -15.11 -1.58
CA MET A 184 -9.71 -14.10 -0.68
C MET A 184 -8.66 -13.23 -1.38
N ILE A 185 -7.74 -13.84 -2.13
CA ILE A 185 -6.73 -13.13 -2.92
C ILE A 185 -7.40 -12.25 -3.97
N GLY A 186 -8.35 -12.81 -4.73
CA GLY A 186 -9.10 -12.10 -5.76
C GLY A 186 -9.88 -10.91 -5.22
N ALA A 187 -10.60 -11.08 -4.09
CA ALA A 187 -11.31 -9.99 -3.43
C ALA A 187 -10.34 -8.87 -2.95
N THR A 188 -9.16 -9.25 -2.44
CA THR A 188 -8.14 -8.29 -2.03
C THR A 188 -7.59 -7.50 -3.21
N ILE A 189 -7.26 -8.18 -4.32
CA ILE A 189 -6.81 -7.54 -5.56
C ILE A 189 -7.89 -6.62 -6.13
N ALA A 190 -9.15 -7.07 -6.16
CA ALA A 190 -10.27 -6.27 -6.63
C ALA A 190 -10.48 -5.00 -5.78
N GLY A 191 -10.46 -5.13 -4.44
CA GLY A 191 -10.56 -3.98 -3.55
C GLY A 191 -9.42 -2.98 -3.73
N GLN A 192 -8.19 -3.46 -3.91
CA GLN A 192 -7.03 -2.61 -4.18
C GLN A 192 -7.12 -1.97 -5.58
N ALA A 193 -7.63 -2.69 -6.59
CA ALA A 193 -7.86 -2.14 -7.91
C ALA A 193 -8.91 -1.01 -7.88
N VAL A 194 -10.01 -1.20 -7.17
CA VAL A 194 -11.03 -0.16 -6.96
C VAL A 194 -10.42 1.06 -6.26
N ALA A 195 -9.65 0.87 -5.18
CA ALA A 195 -8.98 1.99 -4.51
C ALA A 195 -8.03 2.74 -5.45
N THR A 196 -7.25 2.01 -6.26
CA THR A 196 -6.29 2.58 -7.21
C THR A 196 -6.99 3.38 -8.30
N THR A 197 -8.08 2.85 -8.86
CA THR A 197 -8.88 3.53 -9.90
C THR A 197 -9.61 4.76 -9.35
N VAL A 198 -10.17 4.68 -8.15
CA VAL A 198 -10.83 5.81 -7.49
C VAL A 198 -9.81 6.93 -7.21
N LEU A 199 -8.66 6.59 -6.60
CA LEU A 199 -7.62 7.58 -6.30
C LEU A 199 -7.03 8.17 -7.58
N GLY A 200 -6.70 7.32 -8.56
CA GLY A 200 -6.16 7.75 -9.85
C GLY A 200 -7.14 8.61 -10.65
N GLY A 201 -8.42 8.26 -10.65
CA GLY A 201 -9.47 9.04 -11.32
C GLY A 201 -9.66 10.42 -10.70
N GLN A 202 -9.61 10.54 -9.36
CA GLN A 202 -9.69 11.83 -8.67
C GLN A 202 -8.45 12.68 -8.95
N ILE A 203 -7.24 12.12 -8.90
CA ILE A 203 -5.99 12.81 -9.22
C ILE A 203 -6.02 13.25 -10.69
N TRP A 204 -6.39 12.37 -11.61
CA TRP A 204 -6.45 12.70 -13.03
C TRP A 204 -7.43 13.82 -13.33
N ARG A 205 -8.60 13.82 -12.68
CA ARG A 205 -9.62 14.89 -12.89
C ARG A 205 -9.13 16.25 -12.45
N ASP A 206 -8.40 16.31 -11.33
CA ASP A 206 -8.06 17.57 -10.70
C ASP A 206 -6.65 18.08 -11.12
N ASP A 207 -5.71 17.17 -11.39
CA ASP A 207 -4.29 17.49 -11.59
C ASP A 207 -3.79 17.21 -13.03
N ARG A 208 -4.68 16.79 -13.97
CA ARG A 208 -4.31 16.41 -15.35
C ARG A 208 -3.50 17.46 -16.09
N ASP A 209 -3.83 18.74 -15.89
CA ASP A 209 -3.19 19.86 -16.61
C ASP A 209 -1.71 19.99 -16.22
N ILE A 210 -1.37 19.66 -14.98
CA ILE A 210 0.01 19.59 -14.50
C ILE A 210 0.73 18.46 -15.24
N PHE A 211 0.13 17.25 -15.29
CA PHE A 211 0.77 16.09 -15.94
C PHE A 211 0.99 16.28 -17.43
N LEU A 212 -0.01 16.82 -18.14
CA LEU A 212 0.09 17.02 -19.59
C LEU A 212 1.14 18.06 -19.98
N LYS A 213 1.39 19.06 -19.13
CA LYS A 213 2.38 20.12 -19.38
C LYS A 213 3.78 19.75 -18.91
N ALA A 214 3.87 19.02 -17.79
CA ALA A 214 5.12 18.82 -17.07
C ALA A 214 5.88 17.57 -17.52
N ILE A 215 5.17 16.47 -17.88
CA ILE A 215 5.83 15.19 -18.16
C ILE A 215 6.61 15.27 -19.47
N ARG A 216 7.95 15.25 -19.35
CA ARG A 216 8.89 15.25 -20.47
C ARG A 216 9.99 14.23 -20.23
N TRP A 217 10.23 13.38 -21.19
CA TRP A 217 11.27 12.33 -21.12
C TRP A 217 12.65 12.85 -20.69
N ARG A 218 13.04 14.03 -21.19
CA ARG A 218 14.31 14.66 -20.84
C ARG A 218 14.40 15.00 -19.34
N GLU A 219 13.32 15.52 -18.76
CA GLU A 219 13.27 15.88 -17.33
C GLU A 219 13.17 14.64 -16.45
N MET A 220 12.42 13.61 -16.88
CA MET A 220 12.41 12.31 -16.21
C MET A 220 13.83 11.71 -16.14
N ARG A 221 14.59 11.73 -17.24
CA ARG A 221 15.96 11.21 -17.26
C ARG A 221 16.88 11.98 -16.31
N LYS A 222 16.76 13.31 -16.22
CA LYS A 222 17.48 14.12 -15.22
C LYS A 222 17.07 13.75 -13.79
N GLY A 223 15.78 13.53 -13.55
CA GLY A 223 15.23 13.12 -12.26
C GLY A 223 15.80 11.77 -11.79
N ILE A 224 15.92 10.79 -12.69
CA ILE A 224 16.55 9.49 -12.40
C ILE A 224 17.99 9.68 -11.89
N VAL A 225 18.79 10.48 -12.57
CA VAL A 225 20.20 10.70 -12.21
C VAL A 225 20.31 11.50 -10.91
N ARG A 226 19.51 12.55 -10.75
CA ARG A 226 19.52 13.42 -9.57
C ARG A 226 19.14 12.67 -8.29
N HIS A 227 18.16 11.78 -8.38
CA HIS A 227 17.63 11.04 -7.22
C HIS A 227 18.10 9.58 -7.14
N LYS A 228 19.21 9.22 -7.78
CA LYS A 228 19.77 7.86 -7.80
C LYS A 228 20.11 7.26 -6.42
N LYS A 229 20.21 8.10 -5.38
CA LYS A 229 20.43 7.63 -4.00
C LYS A 229 19.24 6.81 -3.47
N PHE A 230 18.01 7.06 -3.93
CA PHE A 230 16.83 6.33 -3.48
C PHE A 230 16.87 4.84 -3.87
N PRO A 231 17.02 4.47 -5.15
CA PRO A 231 17.14 3.05 -5.50
C PRO A 231 18.40 2.39 -4.92
N LEU A 232 19.50 3.12 -4.80
CA LEU A 232 20.77 2.53 -4.34
C LEU A 232 20.83 2.28 -2.83
N LEU A 233 20.27 3.17 -2.01
CA LEU A 233 20.38 3.11 -0.56
C LEU A 233 19.05 2.76 0.12
N SER A 234 17.99 3.52 -0.21
CA SER A 234 16.70 3.39 0.47
C SER A 234 15.98 2.08 0.10
N THR A 235 16.15 1.58 -1.13
CA THR A 235 15.53 0.31 -1.55
C THR A 235 16.07 -0.86 -0.76
N TRP A 236 17.39 -0.96 -0.56
CA TRP A 236 18.00 -2.03 0.20
C TRP A 236 17.58 -2.02 1.68
N SER A 237 17.61 -0.84 2.30
CA SER A 237 17.15 -0.69 3.69
C SER A 237 15.68 -1.09 3.85
N ALA A 238 14.82 -0.63 2.95
CA ALA A 238 13.41 -1.00 2.96
C ALA A 238 13.18 -2.48 2.68
N LEU A 239 13.94 -3.07 1.74
CA LEU A 239 13.84 -4.48 1.41
C LEU A 239 14.23 -5.34 2.62
N MET A 240 15.35 -5.05 3.28
CA MET A 240 15.77 -5.75 4.50
C MET A 240 14.71 -5.65 5.60
N ASN A 241 14.15 -4.47 5.82
CA ASN A 241 13.07 -4.28 6.79
C ASN A 241 11.83 -5.10 6.40
N THR A 242 11.39 -5.04 5.14
CA THR A 242 10.21 -5.80 4.70
C THR A 242 10.44 -7.29 4.76
N VAL A 243 11.60 -7.78 4.33
CA VAL A 243 11.96 -9.20 4.45
C VAL A 243 11.91 -9.63 5.91
N SER A 244 12.49 -8.85 6.84
CA SER A 244 12.46 -9.15 8.28
C SER A 244 11.03 -9.29 8.83
N VAL A 245 10.13 -8.38 8.42
CA VAL A 245 8.71 -8.42 8.83
C VAL A 245 7.95 -9.59 8.22
N GLN A 246 8.27 -9.95 6.97
CA GLN A 246 7.59 -11.03 6.23
C GLN A 246 8.25 -12.41 6.42
N LEU A 247 9.38 -12.46 7.10
CA LEU A 247 10.13 -13.68 7.33
C LEU A 247 9.37 -14.73 8.17
N PRO A 248 8.66 -14.36 9.27
CA PRO A 248 7.97 -15.35 10.08
C PRO A 248 6.97 -16.24 9.33
N PRO A 249 6.03 -15.73 8.51
CA PRO A 249 5.16 -16.58 7.71
C PRO A 249 5.92 -17.50 6.75
N LEU A 250 7.01 -17.01 6.13
CA LEU A 250 7.80 -17.79 5.19
C LEU A 250 8.55 -18.93 5.90
N LEU A 251 9.17 -18.66 7.05
CA LEU A 251 9.84 -19.69 7.85
C LEU A 251 8.86 -20.73 8.39
N LEU A 252 7.70 -20.29 8.88
CA LEU A 252 6.67 -21.22 9.35
C LEU A 252 6.17 -22.15 8.23
N ALA A 253 6.10 -21.67 6.99
CA ALA A 253 5.78 -22.51 5.85
C ALA A 253 6.88 -23.53 5.56
N CYS A 254 8.15 -23.10 5.58
CA CYS A 254 9.30 -23.98 5.32
C CYS A 254 9.40 -25.12 6.31
N PHE A 255 9.23 -24.83 7.59
CA PHE A 255 9.50 -25.81 8.66
C PHE A 255 8.26 -26.56 9.15
N PHE A 256 7.05 -26.05 8.88
CA PHE A 256 5.80 -26.63 9.36
C PHE A 256 4.80 -26.83 8.21
N SER A 257 3.71 -26.07 8.21
CA SER A 257 2.65 -26.22 7.20
C SER A 257 1.90 -24.90 6.97
N SER A 258 1.15 -24.83 5.85
CA SER A 258 0.23 -23.71 5.56
C SER A 258 -0.81 -23.48 6.67
N THR A 259 -1.25 -24.53 7.34
CA THR A 259 -2.19 -24.44 8.49
C THR A 259 -1.56 -23.69 9.66
N VAL A 260 -0.29 -23.98 10.00
CA VAL A 260 0.44 -23.26 11.07
C VAL A 260 0.64 -21.80 10.68
N VAL A 261 0.99 -21.52 9.43
CA VAL A 261 1.05 -20.13 8.90
C VAL A 261 -0.30 -19.44 9.04
N GLY A 262 -1.40 -20.16 8.80
CA GLY A 262 -2.76 -19.64 8.93
C GLY A 262 -3.10 -19.23 10.36
N PHE A 263 -2.81 -20.07 11.35
CA PHE A 263 -2.99 -19.73 12.76
C PHE A 263 -2.13 -18.52 13.18
N TYR A 264 -0.86 -18.48 12.73
CA TYR A 264 0.00 -17.33 12.95
C TYR A 264 -0.58 -16.06 12.34
N ALA A 265 -1.02 -16.11 11.07
CA ALA A 265 -1.57 -14.97 10.36
C ALA A 265 -2.85 -14.44 11.02
N LEU A 266 -3.74 -15.33 11.49
CA LEU A 266 -4.92 -14.96 12.23
C LEU A 266 -4.58 -14.29 13.57
N GLY A 267 -3.69 -14.89 14.36
CA GLY A 267 -3.22 -14.32 15.62
C GLY A 267 -2.55 -12.97 15.43
N HIS A 268 -1.64 -12.87 14.47
CA HIS A 268 -0.95 -11.61 14.14
C HIS A 268 -1.94 -10.53 13.69
N ARG A 269 -2.93 -10.87 12.86
CA ARG A 269 -3.98 -9.95 12.41
C ARG A 269 -4.79 -9.41 13.58
N LEU A 270 -5.24 -10.28 14.51
CA LEU A 270 -6.03 -9.89 15.67
C LEU A 270 -5.25 -9.00 16.65
N LEU A 271 -3.95 -9.28 16.85
CA LEU A 271 -3.10 -8.52 17.76
C LEU A 271 -2.62 -7.19 17.16
N SER A 272 -2.28 -7.16 15.85
CA SER A 272 -1.75 -5.97 15.22
C SER A 272 -2.79 -4.86 15.00
N MET A 273 -4.06 -5.20 14.85
CA MET A 273 -5.14 -4.22 14.65
C MET A 273 -5.32 -3.26 15.82
N PRO A 274 -5.51 -3.71 17.09
CA PRO A 274 -5.58 -2.81 18.23
C PRO A 274 -4.29 -2.01 18.43
N MET A 275 -3.13 -2.66 18.23
CA MET A 275 -1.83 -2.00 18.38
C MET A 275 -1.63 -0.86 17.38
N SER A 276 -2.08 -1.02 16.12
CA SER A 276 -2.01 0.04 15.11
C SER A 276 -2.92 1.22 15.43
N LEU A 277 -4.10 0.99 16.02
CA LEU A 277 -5.02 2.04 16.46
C LEU A 277 -4.43 2.84 17.62
N ILE A 278 -3.92 2.14 18.65
CA ILE A 278 -3.30 2.76 19.82
C ILE A 278 -2.03 3.51 19.43
N GLY A 279 -1.14 2.88 18.65
CA GLY A 279 0.10 3.49 18.17
C GLY A 279 -0.16 4.73 17.30
N GLY A 280 -1.18 4.66 16.44
CA GLY A 280 -1.63 5.81 15.65
C GLY A 280 -2.14 6.97 16.50
N ALA A 281 -2.95 6.70 17.52
CA ALA A 281 -3.47 7.71 18.44
C ALA A 281 -2.35 8.38 19.27
N ILE A 282 -1.44 7.58 19.83
CA ILE A 282 -0.28 8.07 20.58
C ILE A 282 0.63 8.93 19.68
N GLY A 283 0.92 8.43 18.47
CA GLY A 283 1.73 9.15 17.49
C GLY A 283 1.16 10.53 17.17
N GLN A 284 -0.16 10.64 16.97
CA GLN A 284 -0.83 11.91 16.68
C GLN A 284 -0.72 12.91 17.83
N VAL A 285 -0.97 12.46 19.07
CA VAL A 285 -0.85 13.32 20.26
C VAL A 285 0.60 13.78 20.43
N PHE A 286 1.56 12.88 20.23
CA PHE A 286 2.98 13.22 20.30
C PHE A 286 3.39 14.27 19.25
N PHE A 287 2.98 14.06 17.98
CA PHE A 287 3.28 15.01 16.90
C PHE A 287 2.65 16.39 17.16
N GLN A 288 1.41 16.43 17.68
CA GLN A 288 0.75 17.69 18.03
C GLN A 288 1.51 18.43 19.13
N ARG A 289 1.89 17.73 20.20
CA ARG A 289 2.64 18.34 21.32
C ARG A 289 4.04 18.80 20.87
N ALA A 290 4.74 18.01 20.06
CA ALA A 290 6.05 18.36 19.52
C ALA A 290 5.98 19.58 18.59
N ALA A 291 4.94 19.69 17.77
CA ALA A 291 4.73 20.86 16.92
C ALA A 291 4.47 22.14 17.73
N VAL A 292 3.66 22.05 18.79
CA VAL A 292 3.39 23.18 19.71
C VAL A 292 4.68 23.60 20.46
N ALA A 293 5.42 22.63 20.98
CA ALA A 293 6.69 22.93 21.68
C ALA A 293 7.72 23.62 20.78
N LYS A 294 7.79 23.24 19.49
CA LYS A 294 8.69 23.89 18.52
C LYS A 294 8.29 25.33 18.19
N ILE A 295 7.02 25.67 18.34
CA ILE A 295 6.52 27.04 18.08
C ILE A 295 6.74 27.95 19.31
N GLN A 296 6.80 27.36 20.50
CA GLN A 296 6.94 28.09 21.77
C GLN A 296 8.41 28.25 22.25
N GLY A 297 9.34 27.52 21.66
CA GLY A 297 10.79 27.61 21.93
C GLY A 297 11.56 28.02 20.71
#